data_94bc5194bcacff15a6a61e1f470ed65d
#
_entry.id   94bc5194bcacff15a6a61e1f470ed65d
#
_cell.length_a   1.000
_cell.length_b   1.000
_cell.length_c   1.000
_cell.angle_alpha   90.00
_cell.angle_beta   90.00
_cell.angle_gamma   90.00
#
_symmetry.space_group_name_H-M   'P 1'
#
loop_
_entity.id
_entity.type
_entity.pdbx_description
1 polymer ?
#
loop_
_entity_poly.entity_id
_entity_poly.type
_entity_poly.pdbx_seq_one_letter_code
_entity_poly.pdbx_strand_id
1 'polypeptide(L)'
;MCIRDSTWTGDIPTEKGIRLKHRERIYQDRKILRKKYKNNKNKYKSEKQKLRIKTGQHFYESNELSIRHNQAINSDAPVFERFWHFWGNHFAISEKDFLPEYATGPYQREIIRPNMMNTFEDMVREVTISWAMINHLDNSNSVGPRSRYGINSQETINENHARELLELHTVSPEVGYSQDDVIQMTYVMTGWQYKWSRSKLETGDIWFNFEHHEPDSKIIMGKTYKADGKRELFTVIKDLANHPFCKKFIATKLCRHFITDYPTEEMITPVIKAWDESGGSLPVIHKAVVKSAFYYSSRNRKFQQPETWVLQMARMFGFSWVPQAEKMKYDFK
;
A
#
# COMPACT_ATOMS: atom_id res chain seq x y z
N MET A 1 -12.43 5.04 -21.57
CA MET A 1 -13.56 4.76 -20.68
C MET A 1 -13.29 5.54 -19.39
N CYS A 2 -13.97 6.66 -19.21
CA CYS A 2 -13.82 7.45 -17.97
C CYS A 2 -14.44 6.66 -16.83
N ILE A 3 -13.61 6.05 -16.00
CA ILE A 3 -14.04 5.50 -14.71
C ILE A 3 -14.23 6.70 -13.78
N ARG A 4 -15.25 7.49 -14.01
CA ARG A 4 -15.75 8.42 -13.00
C ARG A 4 -16.50 7.55 -12.01
N ASP A 5 -15.96 7.48 -10.81
CA ASP A 5 -16.54 6.77 -9.68
C ASP A 5 -17.84 7.40 -9.22
N SER A 6 -18.87 7.23 -10.02
CA SER A 6 -20.22 7.73 -9.73
C SER A 6 -20.95 6.95 -8.64
N THR A 7 -20.31 5.91 -8.09
CA THR A 7 -20.94 5.04 -7.07
C THR A 7 -20.57 5.40 -5.62
N TRP A 8 -19.66 6.36 -5.43
CA TRP A 8 -19.38 6.87 -4.09
C TRP A 8 -20.46 7.85 -3.67
N THR A 9 -21.40 7.41 -2.87
CA THR A 9 -22.44 8.28 -2.32
C THR A 9 -21.99 8.84 -0.97
N GLY A 10 -21.82 10.15 -0.90
CA GLY A 10 -21.49 10.89 0.32
C GLY A 10 -20.09 11.53 0.33
N ASP A 11 -19.86 12.40 1.28
CA ASP A 11 -18.55 13.03 1.58
C ASP A 11 -17.62 12.01 2.21
N ILE A 12 -16.87 11.28 1.38
CA ILE A 12 -15.86 10.35 1.84
C ILE A 12 -14.58 11.15 2.09
N PRO A 13 -14.09 11.20 3.32
CA PRO A 13 -12.94 12.01 3.64
C PRO A 13 -11.68 11.46 2.97
N THR A 14 -10.88 12.36 2.41
CA THR A 14 -9.55 12.02 1.90
C THR A 14 -8.62 11.58 3.03
N GLU A 15 -7.56 10.85 2.71
CA GLU A 15 -6.52 10.48 3.67
C GLU A 15 -5.98 11.72 4.40
N LYS A 16 -5.70 12.80 3.67
CA LYS A 16 -5.27 14.08 4.25
C LYS A 16 -6.35 14.67 5.17
N GLY A 17 -7.60 14.64 4.76
CA GLY A 17 -8.73 15.11 5.56
C GLY A 17 -8.89 14.35 6.87
N ILE A 18 -8.77 13.03 6.82
CA ILE A 18 -8.80 12.17 8.01
C ILE A 18 -7.62 12.51 8.94
N ARG A 19 -6.40 12.58 8.42
CA ARG A 19 -5.19 12.90 9.19
C ARG A 19 -5.31 14.24 9.92
N LEU A 20 -5.75 15.29 9.23
CA LEU A 20 -5.87 16.62 9.81
C LEU A 20 -6.96 16.69 10.88
N LYS A 21 -8.14 16.13 10.60
CA LYS A 21 -9.29 16.18 11.50
C LYS A 21 -9.08 15.37 12.79
N HIS A 22 -8.48 14.18 12.66
CA HIS A 22 -8.34 13.25 13.80
C HIS A 22 -7.08 13.49 14.62
N ARG A 23 -5.99 13.92 14.02
CA ARG A 23 -4.73 14.10 14.72
C ARG A 23 -4.81 15.13 15.83
N GLU A 24 -5.46 16.25 15.63
CA GLU A 24 -5.58 17.30 16.65
C GLU A 24 -6.23 16.78 17.92
N ARG A 25 -7.34 16.08 17.76
CA ARG A 25 -8.15 15.62 18.88
C ARG A 25 -7.57 14.34 19.50
N ILE A 26 -7.32 13.36 18.68
CA ILE A 26 -7.00 12.01 19.13
C ILE A 26 -5.57 11.89 19.63
N TYR A 27 -4.61 12.58 19.02
CA TYR A 27 -3.23 12.60 19.50
C TYR A 27 -3.13 13.19 20.91
N GLN A 28 -3.82 14.29 21.17
CA GLN A 28 -3.84 14.92 22.50
C GLN A 28 -4.49 14.01 23.54
N ASP A 29 -5.64 13.43 23.21
CA ASP A 29 -6.35 12.52 24.11
C ASP A 29 -5.50 11.27 24.43
N ARG A 30 -4.81 10.70 23.45
CA ARG A 30 -3.88 9.57 23.64
C ARG A 30 -2.67 9.94 24.50
N LYS A 31 -2.09 11.10 24.29
CA LYS A 31 -0.98 11.61 25.10
C LYS A 31 -1.40 11.75 26.57
N ILE A 32 -2.60 12.26 26.81
CA ILE A 32 -3.19 12.35 28.15
C ILE A 32 -3.39 10.96 28.74
N LEU A 33 -3.99 10.01 28.00
CA LEU A 33 -4.19 8.64 28.46
C LEU A 33 -2.85 7.92 28.76
N ARG A 34 -1.85 8.07 27.88
CA ARG A 34 -0.52 7.48 28.08
C ARG A 34 0.16 8.02 29.35
N LYS A 35 0.05 9.33 29.60
CA LYS A 35 0.55 9.94 30.83
C LYS A 35 -0.19 9.45 32.07
N LYS A 36 -1.54 9.41 32.00
CA LYS A 36 -2.40 9.01 33.13
C LYS A 36 -2.22 7.55 33.53
N TYR A 37 -2.05 6.65 32.57
CA TYR A 37 -1.95 5.20 32.80
C TYR A 37 -0.57 4.63 32.50
N LYS A 38 0.48 5.43 32.67
CA LYS A 38 1.90 5.06 32.39
C LYS A 38 2.28 3.71 33.01
N ASN A 39 1.83 3.46 34.23
CA ASN A 39 2.16 2.27 35.02
C ASN A 39 1.05 1.19 35.00
N ASN A 40 0.00 1.35 34.19
CA ASN A 40 -1.08 0.37 34.11
C ASN A 40 -1.46 0.08 32.66
N LYS A 41 -0.73 -0.87 32.05
CA LYS A 41 -0.85 -1.24 30.63
C LYS A 41 -2.27 -1.75 30.27
N ASN A 42 -2.92 -2.49 31.18
CA ASN A 42 -4.26 -3.02 30.94
C ASN A 42 -5.31 -1.91 30.95
N LYS A 43 -5.22 -1.00 31.91
CA LYS A 43 -6.11 0.17 31.95
C LYS A 43 -5.90 1.08 30.76
N TYR A 44 -4.63 1.30 30.36
CA TYR A 44 -4.33 2.06 29.12
C TYR A 44 -4.99 1.43 27.90
N LYS A 45 -4.88 0.10 27.72
CA LYS A 45 -5.52 -0.60 26.58
C LYS A 45 -7.04 -0.43 26.58
N SER A 46 -7.69 -0.62 27.74
CA SER A 46 -9.14 -0.45 27.89
C SER A 46 -9.58 0.98 27.54
N GLU A 47 -8.92 1.99 28.10
CA GLU A 47 -9.28 3.38 27.84
C GLU A 47 -8.94 3.83 26.41
N LYS A 48 -7.89 3.28 25.80
CA LYS A 48 -7.59 3.44 24.38
C LYS A 48 -8.72 2.90 23.51
N GLN A 49 -9.28 1.74 23.85
CA GLN A 49 -10.41 1.15 23.12
C GLN A 49 -11.67 2.02 23.23
N LYS A 50 -11.98 2.51 24.45
CA LYS A 50 -13.08 3.47 24.62
C LYS A 50 -12.90 4.75 23.81
N LEU A 51 -11.67 5.24 23.71
CA LEU A 51 -11.36 6.40 22.88
C LEU A 51 -11.60 6.11 21.39
N ARG A 52 -11.22 4.93 20.89
CA ARG A 52 -11.51 4.48 19.51
C ARG A 52 -13.00 4.54 19.21
N ILE A 53 -13.83 4.00 20.11
CA ILE A 53 -15.29 4.02 19.96
C ILE A 53 -15.80 5.46 19.99
N LYS A 54 -15.39 6.26 21.00
CA LYS A 54 -15.82 7.64 21.17
C LYS A 54 -15.45 8.53 19.97
N THR A 55 -14.32 8.29 19.33
CA THR A 55 -13.83 9.08 18.18
C THR A 55 -14.37 8.57 16.85
N GLY A 56 -15.09 7.46 16.83
CA GLY A 56 -15.66 6.86 15.63
C GLY A 56 -14.61 6.22 14.71
N GLN A 57 -13.44 5.85 15.24
CA GLN A 57 -12.36 5.24 14.48
C GLN A 57 -12.84 3.99 13.74
N HIS A 58 -13.49 3.08 14.45
CA HIS A 58 -14.07 1.87 13.89
C HIS A 58 -15.12 2.12 12.79
N PHE A 59 -15.77 3.30 12.81
CA PHE A 59 -16.70 3.71 11.77
C PHE A 59 -16.00 3.95 10.44
N TYR A 60 -14.84 4.60 10.44
CA TYR A 60 -14.07 4.85 9.22
C TYR A 60 -13.57 3.54 8.61
N GLU A 61 -13.01 2.65 9.42
CA GLU A 61 -12.55 1.32 8.96
C GLU A 61 -13.69 0.52 8.33
N SER A 62 -14.81 0.39 9.04
CA SER A 62 -15.99 -0.32 8.56
C SER A 62 -16.61 0.32 7.33
N ASN A 63 -16.62 1.64 7.26
CA ASN A 63 -17.14 2.38 6.12
C ASN A 63 -16.28 2.19 4.87
N GLU A 64 -14.96 2.30 4.98
CA GLU A 64 -14.03 2.07 3.86
C GLU A 64 -14.10 0.62 3.35
N LEU A 65 -14.21 -0.36 4.25
CA LEU A 65 -14.42 -1.75 3.86
C LEU A 65 -15.76 -1.93 3.12
N SER A 66 -16.82 -1.28 3.61
CA SER A 66 -18.14 -1.31 2.98
C SER A 66 -18.13 -0.66 1.59
N ILE A 67 -17.42 0.45 1.43
CA ILE A 67 -17.22 1.12 0.14
C ILE A 67 -16.55 0.15 -0.83
N ARG A 68 -15.44 -0.47 -0.44
CA ARG A 68 -14.70 -1.40 -1.28
C ARG A 68 -15.55 -2.61 -1.68
N HIS A 69 -16.30 -3.19 -0.75
CA HIS A 69 -17.17 -4.33 -1.03
C HIS A 69 -18.35 -3.94 -1.89
N ASN A 70 -19.03 -2.82 -1.60
CA ASN A 70 -20.15 -2.36 -2.43
C ASN A 70 -19.71 -1.99 -3.84
N GLN A 71 -18.50 -1.45 -4.00
CA GLN A 71 -17.92 -1.20 -5.30
C GLN A 71 -17.72 -2.53 -6.08
N ALA A 72 -17.18 -3.56 -5.43
CA ALA A 72 -17.03 -4.87 -6.06
C ALA A 72 -18.37 -5.53 -6.43
N ILE A 73 -19.41 -5.32 -5.61
CA ILE A 73 -20.75 -5.86 -5.82
C ILE A 73 -21.50 -5.13 -6.95
N ASN A 74 -21.47 -3.80 -6.97
CA ASN A 74 -22.34 -2.98 -7.79
C ASN A 74 -21.68 -2.40 -9.05
N SER A 75 -20.35 -2.47 -9.17
CA SER A 75 -19.62 -1.90 -10.31
C SER A 75 -20.00 -2.55 -11.64
N ASP A 76 -20.10 -1.75 -12.70
CA ASP A 76 -20.22 -2.25 -14.08
C ASP A 76 -18.90 -2.85 -14.62
N ALA A 77 -17.80 -2.69 -13.87
CA ALA A 77 -16.49 -3.22 -14.20
C ALA A 77 -15.95 -4.20 -13.13
N PRO A 78 -16.62 -5.33 -12.84
CA PRO A 78 -16.28 -6.22 -11.73
C PRO A 78 -14.87 -6.82 -11.83
N VAL A 79 -14.35 -7.00 -13.03
CA VAL A 79 -12.98 -7.48 -13.26
C VAL A 79 -11.97 -6.43 -12.83
N PHE A 80 -12.23 -5.14 -13.07
CA PHE A 80 -11.39 -4.05 -12.61
C PHE A 80 -11.34 -4.01 -11.07
N GLU A 81 -12.47 -4.20 -10.41
CA GLU A 81 -12.54 -4.24 -8.95
C GLU A 81 -11.77 -5.45 -8.37
N ARG A 82 -11.75 -6.58 -9.06
CA ARG A 82 -10.90 -7.73 -8.67
C ARG A 82 -9.41 -7.40 -8.77
N PHE A 83 -8.98 -6.63 -9.78
CA PHE A 83 -7.59 -6.13 -9.83
C PHE A 83 -7.31 -5.15 -8.69
N TRP A 84 -8.26 -4.31 -8.31
CA TRP A 84 -8.09 -3.46 -7.14
C TRP A 84 -7.86 -4.28 -5.86
N HIS A 85 -8.64 -5.34 -5.64
CA HIS A 85 -8.42 -6.26 -4.52
C HIS A 85 -7.03 -6.92 -4.58
N PHE A 86 -6.60 -7.35 -5.76
CA PHE A 86 -5.27 -7.92 -5.95
C PHE A 86 -4.15 -6.94 -5.58
N TRP A 87 -4.19 -5.73 -6.13
CA TRP A 87 -3.16 -4.73 -5.88
C TRP A 87 -3.18 -4.21 -4.44
N GLY A 88 -4.36 -4.07 -3.84
CA GLY A 88 -4.52 -3.73 -2.44
C GLY A 88 -3.93 -4.79 -1.49
N ASN A 89 -3.93 -6.06 -1.89
CA ASN A 89 -3.27 -7.13 -1.16
C ASN A 89 -1.76 -7.22 -1.47
N HIS A 90 -1.35 -6.90 -2.70
CA HIS A 90 0.06 -6.90 -3.08
C HIS A 90 0.84 -5.80 -2.36
N PHE A 91 0.28 -4.63 -2.24
CA PHE A 91 0.84 -3.48 -1.52
C PHE A 91 0.13 -3.26 -0.17
N ALA A 92 -0.10 -4.34 0.56
CA ALA A 92 -0.81 -4.27 1.83
C ALA A 92 -0.03 -3.46 2.88
N ILE A 93 -0.76 -2.70 3.67
CA ILE A 93 -0.26 -2.07 4.90
C ILE A 93 -0.97 -2.68 6.09
N SER A 94 -0.28 -2.81 7.23
CA SER A 94 -0.92 -3.34 8.43
C SER A 94 -1.48 -2.22 9.30
N GLU A 95 -2.57 -2.53 9.99
CA GLU A 95 -3.24 -1.64 10.94
C GLU A 95 -2.59 -1.67 12.33
N LYS A 96 -1.24 -1.81 12.39
CA LYS A 96 -0.50 -1.96 13.67
C LYS A 96 -0.67 -0.78 14.62
N ASP A 97 -0.86 0.39 14.06
CA ASP A 97 -0.98 1.62 14.83
C ASP A 97 -2.22 2.41 14.45
N PHE A 98 -2.49 3.37 15.26
CA PHE A 98 -3.64 4.24 15.23
C PHE A 98 -3.83 5.03 13.92
N LEU A 99 -2.76 5.49 13.29
CA LEU A 99 -2.84 6.27 12.06
C LEU A 99 -3.00 5.37 10.82
N PRO A 100 -2.30 4.25 10.69
CA PRO A 100 -2.54 3.27 9.63
C PRO A 100 -3.97 2.73 9.58
N GLU A 101 -4.61 2.56 10.74
CA GLU A 101 -6.02 2.12 10.79
C GLU A 101 -6.96 3.03 9.97
N TYR A 102 -6.69 4.34 9.93
CA TYR A 102 -7.49 5.27 9.10
C TYR A 102 -7.00 5.39 7.66
N ALA A 103 -5.75 5.04 7.42
CA ALA A 103 -5.10 5.27 6.15
C ALA A 103 -5.36 4.14 5.14
N THR A 104 -5.66 2.91 5.59
CA THR A 104 -5.77 1.74 4.72
C THR A 104 -6.80 1.92 3.62
N GLY A 105 -8.02 2.33 3.95
CA GLY A 105 -9.07 2.55 2.96
C GLY A 105 -8.74 3.68 1.98
N PRO A 106 -8.47 4.91 2.47
CA PRO A 106 -8.05 6.02 1.61
C PRO A 106 -6.81 5.71 0.77
N TYR A 107 -5.81 5.04 1.33
CA TYR A 107 -4.62 4.60 0.58
C TYR A 107 -4.99 3.71 -0.61
N GLN A 108 -5.86 2.72 -0.40
CA GLN A 108 -6.31 1.86 -1.48
C GLN A 108 -7.12 2.63 -2.53
N ARG A 109 -7.95 3.57 -2.10
CA ARG A 109 -8.84 4.37 -2.93
C ARG A 109 -8.12 5.49 -3.69
N GLU A 110 -7.16 6.14 -3.05
CA GLU A 110 -6.50 7.35 -3.58
C GLU A 110 -5.14 7.05 -4.23
N ILE A 111 -4.46 5.97 -3.83
CA ILE A 111 -3.14 5.60 -4.35
C ILE A 111 -3.24 4.35 -5.24
N ILE A 112 -3.76 3.23 -4.73
CA ILE A 112 -3.75 1.97 -5.49
C ILE A 112 -4.68 2.05 -6.70
N ARG A 113 -5.95 2.35 -6.47
CA ARG A 113 -6.98 2.26 -7.52
C ARG A 113 -6.74 3.17 -8.73
N PRO A 114 -6.40 4.46 -8.57
CA PRO A 114 -6.11 5.32 -9.71
C PRO A 114 -4.88 4.87 -10.53
N ASN A 115 -3.84 4.37 -9.83
CA ASN A 115 -2.62 3.92 -10.48
C ASN A 115 -2.76 2.62 -11.27
N MET A 116 -3.86 1.88 -11.11
CA MET A 116 -4.18 0.74 -11.98
C MET A 116 -4.41 1.14 -13.45
N MET A 117 -4.56 2.42 -13.76
CA MET A 117 -4.66 2.96 -15.13
C MET A 117 -3.32 3.45 -15.68
N ASN A 118 -2.25 3.40 -14.89
CA ASN A 118 -0.91 3.86 -15.23
C ASN A 118 0.03 2.67 -15.51
N THR A 119 1.34 2.90 -15.47
CA THR A 119 2.34 1.83 -15.52
C THR A 119 2.56 1.20 -14.14
N PHE A 120 3.14 -0.01 -14.12
CA PHE A 120 3.56 -0.62 -12.86
C PHE A 120 4.63 0.21 -12.14
N GLU A 121 5.56 0.82 -12.91
CA GLU A 121 6.57 1.76 -12.38
C GLU A 121 5.90 2.91 -11.62
N ASP A 122 4.88 3.55 -12.22
CA ASP A 122 4.14 4.65 -11.60
C ASP A 122 3.44 4.18 -10.31
N MET A 123 2.81 3.00 -10.34
CA MET A 123 2.16 2.43 -9.16
C MET A 123 3.16 2.19 -8.03
N VAL A 124 4.31 1.56 -8.31
CA VAL A 124 5.35 1.32 -7.30
C VAL A 124 5.86 2.66 -6.74
N ARG A 125 6.10 3.65 -7.59
CA ARG A 125 6.55 4.97 -7.15
C ARG A 125 5.56 5.62 -6.19
N GLU A 126 4.30 5.74 -6.58
CA GLU A 126 3.27 6.39 -5.77
C GLU A 126 3.00 5.64 -4.46
N VAL A 127 3.02 4.30 -4.48
CA VAL A 127 2.92 3.46 -3.28
C VAL A 127 4.09 3.71 -2.34
N THR A 128 5.32 3.64 -2.85
CA THR A 128 6.55 3.75 -2.04
C THR A 128 6.63 5.08 -1.30
N ILE A 129 6.27 6.19 -1.98
CA ILE A 129 6.30 7.52 -1.35
C ILE A 129 4.98 7.92 -0.68
N SER A 130 3.97 7.04 -0.65
CA SER A 130 2.71 7.36 0.05
C SER A 130 2.93 7.51 1.55
N TRP A 131 2.15 8.39 2.17
CA TRP A 131 2.20 8.55 3.64
C TRP A 131 1.91 7.23 4.37
N ALA A 132 0.93 6.48 3.87
CA ALA A 132 0.53 5.21 4.46
C ALA A 132 1.68 4.20 4.50
N MET A 133 2.41 4.03 3.38
CA MET A 133 3.53 3.09 3.28
C MET A 133 4.77 3.57 4.07
N ILE A 134 5.13 4.87 3.97
CA ILE A 134 6.23 5.45 4.75
C ILE A 134 5.98 5.33 6.26
N ASN A 135 4.72 5.49 6.68
CA ASN A 135 4.35 5.34 8.08
C ASN A 135 4.32 3.86 8.51
N HIS A 136 3.78 2.99 7.65
CA HIS A 136 3.68 1.56 7.93
C HIS A 136 5.04 0.90 8.15
N LEU A 137 6.03 1.27 7.35
CA LEU A 137 7.38 0.68 7.35
C LEU A 137 8.41 1.56 8.08
N ASP A 138 7.93 2.59 8.79
CA ASP A 138 8.76 3.48 9.63
C ASP A 138 9.91 4.17 8.90
N ASN A 139 9.78 4.41 7.58
CA ASN A 139 10.84 5.01 6.79
C ASN A 139 11.20 6.44 7.24
N SER A 140 10.26 7.16 7.84
CA SER A 140 10.53 8.50 8.41
C SER A 140 11.60 8.51 9.50
N ASN A 141 11.87 7.36 10.11
CA ASN A 141 12.89 7.20 11.14
C ASN A 141 14.24 6.75 10.56
N SER A 142 14.31 6.53 9.24
CA SER A 142 15.54 6.10 8.57
C SER A 142 16.42 7.31 8.25
N VAL A 143 17.63 7.35 8.83
CA VAL A 143 18.58 8.43 8.68
C VAL A 143 19.89 7.89 8.14
N GLY A 144 20.41 8.52 7.08
CA GLY A 144 21.71 8.17 6.51
C GLY A 144 22.83 8.45 7.52
N PRO A 145 23.69 7.47 7.83
CA PRO A 145 24.73 7.65 8.86
C PRO A 145 25.76 8.71 8.49
N ARG A 146 26.00 8.98 7.21
CA ARG A 146 26.91 10.04 6.73
C ARG A 146 26.17 11.30 6.28
N SER A 147 24.85 11.35 6.47
CA SER A 147 24.07 12.56 6.20
C SER A 147 24.45 13.68 7.19
N ARG A 148 24.14 14.93 6.86
CA ARG A 148 24.42 16.07 7.74
C ARG A 148 23.83 15.91 9.14
N TYR A 149 22.62 15.37 9.22
CA TYR A 149 21.99 15.10 10.50
C TYR A 149 22.56 13.84 11.16
N GLY A 150 22.78 12.76 10.39
CA GLY A 150 23.25 11.46 10.91
C GLY A 150 24.60 11.51 11.59
N ILE A 151 25.56 12.28 11.04
CA ILE A 151 26.90 12.45 11.63
C ILE A 151 26.85 12.96 13.08
N ASN A 152 25.83 13.75 13.41
CA ASN A 152 25.69 14.40 14.72
C ASN A 152 24.57 13.78 15.57
N SER A 153 23.93 12.71 15.12
CA SER A 153 22.84 12.03 15.82
C SER A 153 23.21 10.59 16.15
N GLN A 154 22.43 9.97 17.04
CA GLN A 154 22.50 8.53 17.30
C GLN A 154 21.49 7.74 16.44
N GLU A 155 20.80 8.42 15.53
CA GLU A 155 19.82 7.80 14.63
C GLU A 155 20.55 7.07 13.50
N THR A 156 19.94 5.99 13.02
CA THR A 156 20.51 5.14 11.99
C THR A 156 19.44 4.74 10.98
N ILE A 157 19.82 3.94 10.01
CA ILE A 157 18.92 3.43 8.98
C ILE A 157 17.87 2.47 9.54
N ASN A 158 16.71 2.44 8.89
CA ASN A 158 15.67 1.45 9.05
C ASN A 158 15.45 0.75 7.71
N GLU A 159 15.77 -0.54 7.65
CA GLU A 159 15.76 -1.34 6.41
C GLU A 159 14.37 -1.82 5.99
N ASN A 160 13.36 -1.74 6.86
CA ASN A 160 12.07 -2.37 6.60
C ASN A 160 11.50 -2.00 5.23
N HIS A 161 11.46 -0.73 4.91
CA HIS A 161 10.85 -0.27 3.66
C HIS A 161 11.66 -0.68 2.41
N ALA A 162 12.99 -0.59 2.50
CA ALA A 162 13.87 -1.04 1.42
C ALA A 162 13.73 -2.55 1.18
N ARG A 163 13.66 -3.33 2.25
CA ARG A 163 13.48 -4.77 2.19
C ARG A 163 12.16 -5.14 1.53
N GLU A 164 11.05 -4.54 1.98
CA GLU A 164 9.73 -4.79 1.41
C GLU A 164 9.64 -4.38 -0.06
N LEU A 165 10.29 -3.27 -0.45
CA LEU A 165 10.33 -2.83 -1.84
C LEU A 165 11.02 -3.85 -2.75
N LEU A 166 12.15 -4.42 -2.32
CA LEU A 166 12.85 -5.47 -3.07
C LEU A 166 12.11 -6.81 -3.00
N GLU A 167 11.74 -7.24 -1.80
CA GLU A 167 11.29 -8.60 -1.52
C GLU A 167 9.85 -8.88 -1.96
N LEU A 168 8.92 -7.98 -1.60
CA LEU A 168 7.50 -8.22 -1.79
C LEU A 168 6.88 -7.38 -2.91
N HIS A 169 7.42 -6.18 -3.15
CA HIS A 169 6.79 -5.23 -4.09
C HIS A 169 7.35 -5.35 -5.50
N THR A 170 8.62 -5.78 -5.68
CA THR A 170 9.27 -5.81 -7.01
C THR A 170 9.94 -7.14 -7.34
N VAL A 171 11.28 -7.26 -7.13
CA VAL A 171 12.08 -8.33 -7.74
C VAL A 171 11.99 -9.70 -7.07
N SER A 172 11.49 -9.78 -5.86
CA SER A 172 11.43 -10.95 -4.99
C SER A 172 12.81 -11.49 -4.55
N PRO A 173 12.90 -12.32 -3.49
CA PRO A 173 14.14 -12.93 -3.05
C PRO A 173 14.81 -13.84 -4.09
N GLU A 174 14.05 -14.34 -5.06
CA GLU A 174 14.56 -15.22 -6.12
C GLU A 174 15.61 -14.56 -7.02
N VAL A 175 15.67 -13.20 -7.04
CA VAL A 175 16.71 -12.47 -7.80
C VAL A 175 18.09 -12.64 -7.20
N GLY A 176 18.19 -12.98 -5.91
CA GLY A 176 19.45 -13.22 -5.20
C GLY A 176 20.17 -11.95 -4.76
N TYR A 177 19.44 -10.86 -4.42
CA TYR A 177 20.05 -9.68 -3.83
C TYR A 177 20.69 -9.99 -2.46
N SER A 178 21.76 -9.27 -2.13
CA SER A 178 22.50 -9.42 -0.89
C SER A 178 21.94 -8.52 0.22
N GLN A 179 22.39 -8.74 1.46
CA GLN A 179 22.10 -7.82 2.57
C GLN A 179 22.68 -6.41 2.31
N ASP A 180 23.83 -6.32 1.61
CA ASP A 180 24.40 -5.02 1.24
C ASP A 180 23.48 -4.29 0.25
N ASP A 181 22.88 -4.97 -0.70
CA ASP A 181 21.89 -4.37 -1.61
C ASP A 181 20.71 -3.77 -0.85
N VAL A 182 20.24 -4.43 0.21
CA VAL A 182 19.19 -3.90 1.10
C VAL A 182 19.66 -2.63 1.81
N ILE A 183 20.89 -2.62 2.31
CA ILE A 183 21.47 -1.44 2.97
C ILE A 183 21.61 -0.29 1.96
N GLN A 184 22.12 -0.55 0.77
CA GLN A 184 22.27 0.45 -0.30
C GLN A 184 20.90 0.99 -0.73
N MET A 185 19.91 0.12 -0.88
CA MET A 185 18.53 0.54 -1.14
C MET A 185 17.97 1.39 0.01
N THR A 186 18.28 1.04 1.25
CA THR A 186 17.89 1.84 2.42
C THR A 186 18.50 3.23 2.36
N TYR A 187 19.76 3.36 1.95
CA TYR A 187 20.41 4.66 1.75
C TYR A 187 19.71 5.51 0.70
N VAL A 188 19.26 4.93 -0.41
CA VAL A 188 18.44 5.61 -1.42
C VAL A 188 17.13 6.14 -0.82
N MET A 189 16.54 5.41 0.10
CA MET A 189 15.25 5.77 0.71
C MET A 189 15.36 6.73 1.89
N THR A 190 16.55 6.95 2.46
CA THR A 190 16.75 7.96 3.51
C THR A 190 16.34 9.34 3.01
N GLY A 191 15.80 10.16 3.90
CA GLY A 191 15.29 11.49 3.54
C GLY A 191 13.84 11.52 3.06
N TRP A 192 13.27 10.41 2.57
CA TRP A 192 11.84 10.33 2.29
C TRP A 192 11.04 10.19 3.58
N GLN A 193 10.34 11.26 3.94
CA GLN A 193 9.68 11.41 5.23
C GLN A 193 8.32 12.08 5.05
N TYR A 194 7.48 11.99 6.06
CA TYR A 194 6.33 12.88 6.19
C TYR A 194 6.62 13.99 7.19
N LYS A 195 6.07 15.17 6.92
CA LYS A 195 6.24 16.31 7.82
C LYS A 195 5.54 16.07 9.15
N TRP A 196 6.33 16.15 10.22
CA TRP A 196 5.83 16.14 11.58
C TRP A 196 5.74 17.57 12.10
N SER A 197 4.91 18.39 11.45
CA SER A 197 4.78 19.80 11.81
C SER A 197 3.81 20.02 12.96
N ARG A 198 4.09 21.03 13.79
CA ARG A 198 3.11 21.61 14.70
C ARG A 198 2.08 22.44 13.94
N SER A 199 2.40 22.89 12.74
CA SER A 199 1.47 23.51 11.80
C SER A 199 0.46 22.46 11.30
N LYS A 200 -0.83 22.75 11.48
CA LYS A 200 -1.93 21.84 11.19
C LYS A 200 -2.01 21.42 9.72
N LEU A 201 -1.67 22.34 8.80
CA LEU A 201 -1.90 22.18 7.36
C LEU A 201 -0.91 21.25 6.65
N GLU A 202 0.33 21.13 7.16
CA GLU A 202 1.40 20.37 6.51
C GLU A 202 1.68 19.02 7.16
N THR A 203 0.97 18.70 8.22
CA THR A 203 1.20 17.44 8.93
C THR A 203 0.88 16.22 8.07
N GLY A 204 1.91 15.39 7.88
CA GLY A 204 1.82 14.17 7.11
C GLY A 204 2.02 14.37 5.61
N ASP A 205 2.24 15.59 5.12
CA ASP A 205 2.67 15.80 3.74
C ASP A 205 4.04 15.17 3.52
N ILE A 206 4.16 14.43 2.43
CA ILE A 206 5.42 13.80 2.07
C ILE A 206 6.41 14.85 1.55
N TRP A 207 7.63 14.72 2.02
CA TRP A 207 8.72 15.58 1.58
C TRP A 207 10.05 14.83 1.58
N PHE A 208 11.03 15.36 0.87
CA PHE A 208 12.38 14.84 0.86
C PHE A 208 13.28 15.75 1.71
N ASN A 209 13.84 15.19 2.79
CA ASN A 209 14.74 15.87 3.71
C ASN A 209 16.20 15.59 3.35
N PHE A 210 16.85 16.52 2.68
CA PHE A 210 18.26 16.40 2.30
C PHE A 210 19.23 16.26 3.48
N GLU A 211 18.86 16.78 4.65
CA GLU A 211 19.70 16.67 5.85
C GLU A 211 19.78 15.24 6.40
N HIS A 212 18.77 14.40 6.12
CA HIS A 212 18.69 13.00 6.54
C HIS A 212 19.12 12.02 5.44
N HIS A 213 19.29 12.51 4.20
CA HIS A 213 19.62 11.64 3.07
C HIS A 213 21.10 11.26 3.06
N GLU A 214 21.37 9.97 2.88
CA GLU A 214 22.74 9.45 2.74
C GLU A 214 23.39 10.00 1.48
N PRO A 215 24.57 10.64 1.56
CA PRO A 215 25.27 11.18 0.40
C PRO A 215 25.88 10.08 -0.49
N ASP A 216 26.50 10.50 -1.59
CA ASP A 216 27.25 9.69 -2.55
C ASP A 216 26.41 8.70 -3.36
N SER A 217 27.05 8.06 -4.34
CA SER A 217 26.44 7.02 -5.16
C SER A 217 26.22 5.75 -4.38
N LYS A 218 25.19 4.97 -4.79
CA LYS A 218 24.84 3.68 -4.21
C LYS A 218 25.00 2.58 -5.24
N ILE A 219 25.31 1.36 -4.80
CA ILE A 219 25.41 0.19 -5.66
C ILE A 219 24.33 -0.79 -5.25
N ILE A 220 23.41 -1.11 -6.14
CA ILE A 220 22.32 -2.03 -5.89
C ILE A 220 22.31 -3.08 -7.00
N MET A 221 22.40 -4.35 -6.63
CA MET A 221 22.41 -5.49 -7.54
C MET A 221 23.45 -5.29 -8.68
N GLY A 222 24.64 -4.84 -8.33
CA GLY A 222 25.77 -4.61 -9.25
C GLY A 222 25.68 -3.35 -10.12
N LYS A 223 24.60 -2.56 -10.02
CA LYS A 223 24.42 -1.30 -10.76
C LYS A 223 24.70 -0.10 -9.85
N THR A 224 25.51 0.83 -10.35
CA THR A 224 25.81 2.11 -9.68
C THR A 224 24.75 3.16 -10.00
N TYR A 225 24.16 3.74 -8.97
CA TYR A 225 23.24 4.88 -9.03
C TYR A 225 23.95 6.13 -8.52
N LYS A 226 24.00 7.16 -9.37
CA LYS A 226 24.64 8.43 -9.03
C LYS A 226 23.85 9.14 -7.94
N ALA A 227 24.56 9.90 -7.10
CA ALA A 227 23.94 10.78 -6.12
C ALA A 227 23.09 11.86 -6.83
N ASP A 228 21.77 11.76 -6.73
CA ASP A 228 20.81 12.71 -7.33
C ASP A 228 19.65 13.04 -6.35
N GLY A 229 19.87 12.82 -5.07
CA GLY A 229 18.91 13.12 -4.01
C GLY A 229 17.59 12.40 -4.24
N LYS A 230 16.47 13.14 -4.21
CA LYS A 230 15.13 12.51 -4.35
C LYS A 230 14.92 11.73 -5.65
N ARG A 231 15.69 11.97 -6.70
CA ARG A 231 15.53 11.28 -8.00
C ARG A 231 16.16 9.89 -8.00
N GLU A 232 17.09 9.61 -7.09
CA GLU A 232 17.73 8.30 -6.97
C GLU A 232 16.67 7.19 -6.82
N LEU A 233 15.70 7.39 -5.91
CA LEU A 233 14.64 6.42 -5.67
C LEU A 233 13.85 6.11 -6.95
N PHE A 234 13.50 7.13 -7.72
CA PHE A 234 12.72 6.94 -8.94
C PHE A 234 13.52 6.22 -10.02
N THR A 235 14.84 6.50 -10.11
CA THR A 235 15.73 5.78 -11.03
C THR A 235 15.84 4.31 -10.66
N VAL A 236 16.00 4.00 -9.37
CA VAL A 236 16.03 2.61 -8.87
C VAL A 236 14.70 1.91 -9.12
N ILE A 237 13.56 2.54 -8.78
CA ILE A 237 12.23 1.95 -9.00
C ILE A 237 12.00 1.63 -10.48
N LYS A 238 12.42 2.50 -11.39
CA LYS A 238 12.34 2.25 -12.83
C LYS A 238 13.07 0.97 -13.22
N ASP A 239 14.30 0.79 -12.75
CA ASP A 239 15.07 -0.41 -13.04
C ASP A 239 14.45 -1.67 -12.40
N LEU A 240 14.02 -1.59 -11.14
CA LEU A 240 13.36 -2.70 -10.45
C LEU A 240 12.07 -3.11 -11.15
N ALA A 241 11.21 -2.16 -11.52
CA ALA A 241 9.95 -2.43 -12.21
C ALA A 241 10.15 -3.08 -13.61
N ASN A 242 11.26 -2.77 -14.26
CA ASN A 242 11.60 -3.34 -15.57
C ASN A 242 12.50 -4.58 -15.48
N HIS A 243 12.90 -4.98 -14.30
CA HIS A 243 13.77 -6.14 -14.10
C HIS A 243 13.04 -7.45 -14.48
N PRO A 244 13.71 -8.39 -15.20
CA PRO A 244 13.07 -9.65 -15.62
C PRO A 244 12.45 -10.45 -14.47
N PHE A 245 13.11 -10.52 -13.32
CA PHE A 245 12.58 -11.18 -12.12
C PHE A 245 11.31 -10.48 -11.60
N CYS A 246 11.24 -9.16 -11.60
CA CYS A 246 10.04 -8.42 -11.21
C CYS A 246 8.87 -8.77 -12.14
N LYS A 247 9.07 -8.71 -13.44
CA LYS A 247 8.04 -9.05 -14.43
C LYS A 247 7.53 -10.47 -14.23
N LYS A 248 8.45 -11.44 -14.06
CA LYS A 248 8.09 -12.83 -13.81
C LYS A 248 7.33 -13.01 -12.50
N PHE A 249 7.82 -12.40 -11.42
CA PHE A 249 7.21 -12.48 -10.09
C PHE A 249 5.78 -11.94 -10.10
N ILE A 250 5.58 -10.73 -10.63
CA ILE A 250 4.27 -10.08 -10.70
C ILE A 250 3.33 -10.83 -11.65
N ALA A 251 3.79 -11.22 -12.85
CA ALA A 251 3.00 -12.00 -13.80
C ALA A 251 2.55 -13.34 -13.19
N THR A 252 3.43 -14.02 -12.47
CA THR A 252 3.11 -15.27 -11.75
C THR A 252 2.04 -15.03 -10.68
N LYS A 253 2.16 -13.96 -9.88
CA LYS A 253 1.16 -13.60 -8.86
C LYS A 253 -0.20 -13.29 -9.49
N LEU A 254 -0.23 -12.55 -10.60
CA LEU A 254 -1.45 -12.25 -11.35
C LEU A 254 -2.09 -13.53 -11.89
N CYS A 255 -1.31 -14.40 -12.56
CA CYS A 255 -1.82 -15.67 -13.06
C CYS A 255 -2.32 -16.58 -11.93
N ARG A 256 -1.61 -16.60 -10.79
CA ARG A 256 -2.04 -17.34 -9.60
C ARG A 256 -3.34 -16.82 -9.02
N HIS A 257 -3.56 -15.51 -9.04
CA HIS A 257 -4.79 -14.92 -8.52
C HIS A 257 -6.00 -15.11 -9.44
N PHE A 258 -5.80 -15.03 -10.76
CA PHE A 258 -6.90 -14.98 -11.72
C PHE A 258 -7.15 -16.28 -12.47
N ILE A 259 -6.17 -17.16 -12.65
CA ILE A 259 -6.26 -18.32 -13.53
C ILE A 259 -6.27 -19.64 -12.75
N THR A 260 -5.19 -19.92 -12.00
CA THR A 260 -5.01 -21.18 -11.26
C THR A 260 -4.02 -21.01 -10.11
N ASP A 261 -4.10 -21.88 -9.11
CA ASP A 261 -3.16 -21.85 -7.98
C ASP A 261 -1.72 -22.24 -8.39
N TYR A 262 -1.57 -22.95 -9.51
CA TYR A 262 -0.29 -23.41 -10.05
C TYR A 262 -0.12 -22.96 -11.52
N PRO A 263 0.20 -21.67 -11.77
CA PRO A 263 0.35 -21.16 -13.12
C PRO A 263 1.56 -21.77 -13.83
N THR A 264 1.39 -22.13 -15.11
CA THR A 264 2.47 -22.61 -15.97
C THR A 264 3.14 -21.46 -16.73
N GLU A 265 4.34 -21.69 -17.29
CA GLU A 265 5.03 -20.71 -18.13
C GLU A 265 4.18 -20.29 -19.35
N GLU A 266 3.37 -21.19 -19.90
CA GLU A 266 2.43 -20.85 -21.00
C GLU A 266 1.39 -19.79 -20.61
N MET A 267 1.01 -19.74 -19.33
CA MET A 267 0.08 -18.74 -18.80
C MET A 267 0.78 -17.41 -18.48
N ILE A 268 2.04 -17.50 -18.02
CA ILE A 268 2.83 -16.35 -17.55
C ILE A 268 3.44 -15.58 -18.74
N THR A 269 3.99 -16.29 -19.74
CA THR A 269 4.69 -15.68 -20.87
C THR A 269 3.88 -14.61 -21.63
N PRO A 270 2.58 -14.82 -21.94
CA PRO A 270 1.79 -13.78 -22.60
C PRO A 270 1.63 -12.50 -21.76
N VAL A 271 1.64 -12.62 -20.44
CA VAL A 271 1.54 -11.47 -19.51
C VAL A 271 2.85 -10.69 -19.50
N ILE A 272 4.00 -11.39 -19.46
CA ILE A 272 5.33 -10.76 -19.56
C ILE A 272 5.50 -10.08 -20.92
N LYS A 273 5.10 -10.73 -22.00
CA LYS A 273 5.14 -10.15 -23.35
C LYS A 273 4.33 -8.86 -23.43
N ALA A 274 3.11 -8.86 -22.89
CA ALA A 274 2.27 -7.66 -22.84
C ALA A 274 2.92 -6.54 -22.01
N TRP A 275 3.65 -6.90 -20.96
CA TRP A 275 4.44 -5.94 -20.18
C TRP A 275 5.54 -5.29 -21.00
N ASP A 276 6.36 -6.10 -21.69
CA ASP A 276 7.48 -5.61 -22.50
C ASP A 276 7.01 -4.72 -23.65
N GLU A 277 5.97 -5.14 -24.38
CA GLU A 277 5.42 -4.40 -25.51
C GLU A 277 4.74 -3.08 -25.11
N SER A 278 4.25 -2.97 -23.89
CA SER A 278 3.52 -1.78 -23.42
C SER A 278 4.30 -0.87 -22.49
N GLY A 279 5.58 -1.22 -22.19
CA GLY A 279 6.36 -0.48 -21.20
C GLY A 279 5.75 -0.55 -19.77
N GLY A 280 5.13 -1.68 -19.43
CA GLY A 280 4.56 -1.90 -18.12
C GLY A 280 3.16 -1.30 -17.89
N SER A 281 2.41 -0.98 -18.95
CA SER A 281 1.04 -0.48 -18.85
C SER A 281 0.12 -1.48 -18.17
N LEU A 282 -0.37 -1.16 -16.98
CA LEU A 282 -1.25 -2.04 -16.20
C LEU A 282 -2.54 -2.39 -16.93
N PRO A 283 -3.23 -1.48 -17.63
CA PRO A 283 -4.41 -1.85 -18.42
C PRO A 283 -4.12 -2.91 -19.49
N VAL A 284 -2.95 -2.87 -20.13
CA VAL A 284 -2.53 -3.84 -21.14
C VAL A 284 -2.20 -5.19 -20.49
N ILE A 285 -1.48 -5.16 -19.39
CA ILE A 285 -1.14 -6.34 -18.58
C ILE A 285 -2.41 -7.01 -18.06
N HIS A 286 -3.34 -6.26 -17.47
CA HIS A 286 -4.62 -6.76 -16.98
C HIS A 286 -5.43 -7.43 -18.10
N LYS A 287 -5.45 -6.82 -19.28
CA LYS A 287 -6.10 -7.41 -20.46
C LYS A 287 -5.47 -8.74 -20.87
N ALA A 288 -4.16 -8.86 -20.81
CA ALA A 288 -3.46 -10.11 -21.11
C ALA A 288 -3.82 -11.21 -20.10
N VAL A 289 -3.85 -10.87 -18.80
CA VAL A 289 -4.27 -11.79 -17.72
C VAL A 289 -5.71 -12.27 -17.95
N VAL A 290 -6.65 -11.36 -18.26
CA VAL A 290 -8.06 -11.72 -18.53
C VAL A 290 -8.20 -12.62 -19.73
N LYS A 291 -7.47 -12.35 -20.82
CA LYS A 291 -7.45 -13.20 -22.00
C LYS A 291 -6.94 -14.61 -21.68
N SER A 292 -5.85 -14.68 -20.93
CA SER A 292 -5.29 -15.96 -20.48
C SER A 292 -6.28 -16.71 -19.57
N ALA A 293 -6.89 -16.01 -18.59
CA ALA A 293 -7.90 -16.60 -17.71
C ALA A 293 -9.08 -17.18 -18.47
N PHE A 294 -9.57 -16.46 -19.48
CA PHE A 294 -10.66 -16.92 -20.32
C PHE A 294 -10.27 -18.16 -21.15
N TYR A 295 -9.09 -18.16 -21.76
CA TYR A 295 -8.57 -19.28 -22.55
C TYR A 295 -8.46 -20.56 -21.74
N TYR A 296 -7.99 -20.46 -20.49
CA TYR A 296 -7.81 -21.62 -19.61
C TYR A 296 -9.02 -21.94 -18.71
N SER A 297 -10.11 -21.21 -18.79
CA SER A 297 -11.27 -21.33 -17.89
C SER A 297 -11.91 -22.72 -17.86
N SER A 298 -11.89 -23.45 -18.99
CA SER A 298 -12.46 -24.79 -19.08
C SER A 298 -11.53 -25.90 -18.55
N ARG A 299 -10.24 -25.60 -18.38
CA ARG A 299 -9.20 -26.58 -18.02
C ARG A 299 -8.74 -26.48 -16.58
N ASN A 300 -8.83 -25.30 -15.99
CA ASN A 300 -8.31 -25.03 -14.66
C ASN A 300 -9.42 -24.60 -13.70
N ARG A 301 -9.48 -25.29 -12.57
CA ARG A 301 -10.35 -24.89 -11.47
C ARG A 301 -9.52 -24.06 -10.48
N LYS A 302 -9.87 -22.79 -10.35
CA LYS A 302 -9.30 -21.89 -9.34
C LYS A 302 -10.09 -22.01 -8.05
N PHE A 303 -9.43 -22.29 -6.94
CA PHE A 303 -10.04 -22.15 -5.63
C PHE A 303 -10.37 -20.68 -5.35
N GLN A 304 -11.63 -20.42 -5.06
CA GLN A 304 -12.05 -19.06 -4.74
C GLN A 304 -11.80 -18.77 -3.27
N GLN A 305 -11.12 -17.66 -3.01
CA GLN A 305 -10.98 -17.16 -1.65
C GLN A 305 -12.35 -16.79 -1.07
N PRO A 306 -12.57 -16.98 0.24
CA PRO A 306 -13.87 -16.73 0.89
C PRO A 306 -14.43 -15.34 0.61
N GLU A 307 -13.61 -14.28 0.67
CA GLU A 307 -14.04 -12.91 0.35
C GLU A 307 -14.58 -12.81 -1.09
N THR A 308 -13.83 -13.35 -2.05
CA THR A 308 -14.25 -13.32 -3.47
C THR A 308 -15.58 -14.06 -3.66
N TRP A 309 -15.74 -15.22 -3.02
CA TRP A 309 -16.97 -16.01 -3.09
C TRP A 309 -18.17 -15.25 -2.51
N VAL A 310 -18.01 -14.65 -1.32
CA VAL A 310 -19.07 -13.87 -0.66
C VAL A 310 -19.47 -12.67 -1.51
N LEU A 311 -18.53 -11.94 -2.11
CA LEU A 311 -18.81 -10.80 -2.97
C LEU A 311 -19.55 -11.22 -4.26
N GLN A 312 -19.21 -12.37 -4.84
CA GLN A 312 -19.91 -12.91 -6.01
C GLN A 312 -21.35 -13.31 -5.64
N MET A 313 -21.56 -13.96 -4.50
CA MET A 313 -22.89 -14.30 -4.02
C MET A 313 -23.72 -13.05 -3.75
N ALA A 314 -23.13 -12.05 -3.08
CA ALA A 314 -23.80 -10.78 -2.82
C ALA A 314 -24.23 -10.09 -4.13
N ARG A 315 -23.35 -10.07 -5.14
CA ARG A 315 -23.66 -9.54 -6.47
C ARG A 315 -24.79 -10.32 -7.16
N MET A 316 -24.75 -11.65 -7.10
CA MET A 316 -25.74 -12.52 -7.75
C MET A 316 -27.15 -12.35 -7.16
N PHE A 317 -27.24 -12.13 -5.84
CA PHE A 317 -28.51 -11.96 -5.14
C PHE A 317 -28.91 -10.49 -4.93
N GLY A 318 -28.13 -9.53 -5.42
CA GLY A 318 -28.43 -8.11 -5.26
C GLY A 318 -28.30 -7.58 -3.82
N PHE A 319 -27.46 -8.21 -3.01
CA PHE A 319 -27.20 -7.74 -1.64
C PHE A 319 -26.19 -6.58 -1.64
N SER A 320 -26.41 -5.64 -0.73
CA SER A 320 -25.47 -4.57 -0.44
C SER A 320 -24.78 -4.84 0.89
N TRP A 321 -23.52 -4.43 1.00
CA TRP A 321 -22.78 -4.51 2.24
C TRP A 321 -23.15 -3.33 3.13
N VAL A 322 -23.63 -3.62 4.35
CA VAL A 322 -24.01 -2.59 5.31
C VAL A 322 -22.90 -2.43 6.35
N PRO A 323 -22.40 -1.21 6.62
CA PRO A 323 -21.42 -0.99 7.66
C PRO A 323 -21.90 -1.48 9.02
N GLN A 324 -21.14 -2.36 9.64
CA GLN A 324 -21.47 -2.87 11.00
C GLN A 324 -21.38 -1.78 12.08
N ALA A 325 -20.74 -0.65 11.78
CA ALA A 325 -20.57 0.44 12.74
C ALA A 325 -21.88 0.99 13.34
N GLU A 326 -22.99 0.90 12.61
CA GLU A 326 -24.30 1.26 13.16
C GLU A 326 -24.83 0.23 14.16
N LYS A 327 -24.54 -1.07 13.96
CA LYS A 327 -24.92 -2.15 14.89
C LYS A 327 -24.06 -2.17 16.16
N MET A 328 -22.77 -1.85 16.04
CA MET A 328 -21.85 -1.86 17.20
C MET A 328 -22.16 -0.80 18.27
N LYS A 329 -23.01 0.18 17.99
CA LYS A 329 -23.47 1.14 19.02
C LYS A 329 -24.32 0.47 20.11
N TYR A 330 -24.85 -0.71 19.88
CA TYR A 330 -25.85 -1.33 20.74
C TYR A 330 -25.40 -2.57 21.50
N ASP A 331 -24.26 -3.19 21.15
CA ASP A 331 -23.84 -4.49 21.69
C ASP A 331 -22.78 -4.43 22.80
N PHE A 332 -22.37 -3.25 23.22
CA PHE A 332 -21.44 -3.07 24.35
C PHE A 332 -22.15 -2.47 25.58
N LYS A 333 -23.13 -3.21 26.08
CA LYS A 333 -23.60 -3.01 27.47
C LYS A 333 -22.85 -3.91 28.43
#